data_d83ef9e9360c505d98129aa54f373551
#
_entry.id   d83ef9e9360c505d98129aa54f373551
#
_cell.length_a   1.000
_cell.length_b   1.000
_cell.length_c   1.000
_cell.angle_alpha   90.00
_cell.angle_beta   90.00
_cell.angle_gamma   90.00
#
_symmetry.space_group_name_H-M   'P 1'
#
loop_
_entity.id
_entity.type
_entity.pdbx_description
1 polymer ?
#
loop_
_entity_poly.entity_id
_entity_poly.type
_entity_poly.pdbx_seq_one_letter_code
_entity_poly.pdbx_strand_id
1 'polypeptide(L)'
;MPTRKDFKIEKCEDCIRITRTDVDGDLHTHIHSKKLAETIINNVCSEKIPLHSHSRTLESMKRLSDNEKYIRKINEILEVRKQKGTKQHYVNPGIKKSF
;
A
#
# COMPACT_ATOMS: atom_id res chain seq x y z
N MET A 1 7.12 8.90 -14.91
CA MET A 1 6.97 7.73 -14.05
C MET A 1 8.30 7.38 -13.41
N PRO A 2 8.31 6.97 -12.13
CA PRO A 2 9.57 6.60 -11.52
C PRO A 2 10.10 5.29 -12.07
N THR A 3 11.39 5.09 -11.89
CA THR A 3 12.03 3.83 -12.26
C THR A 3 12.63 3.21 -11.00
N ARG A 4 13.11 1.98 -11.13
CA ARG A 4 13.71 1.27 -10.00
C ARG A 4 14.81 2.08 -9.32
N LYS A 5 15.55 2.89 -10.07
CA LYS A 5 16.64 3.70 -9.54
C LYS A 5 16.17 4.82 -8.62
N ASP A 6 14.90 5.18 -8.69
CA ASP A 6 14.36 6.26 -7.89
C ASP A 6 13.95 5.81 -6.50
N PHE A 7 14.22 4.56 -6.15
CA PHE A 7 13.89 4.00 -4.85
C PHE A 7 15.14 3.53 -4.12
N LYS A 8 15.27 3.94 -2.89
CA LYS A 8 16.35 3.50 -2.02
C LYS A 8 15.80 2.50 -1.03
N ILE A 9 16.43 1.35 -0.93
CA ILE A 9 16.02 0.29 0.01
C ILE A 9 17.05 0.21 1.11
N GLU A 10 16.62 0.36 2.36
CA GLU A 10 17.48 0.30 3.51
C GLU A 10 16.96 -0.72 4.51
N LYS A 11 17.85 -1.45 5.15
CA LYS A 11 17.45 -2.40 6.16
C LYS A 11 17.45 -1.70 7.51
N CYS A 12 16.33 -1.73 8.19
CA CYS A 12 16.20 -1.23 9.54
C CYS A 12 16.34 -2.42 10.51
N GLU A 13 16.12 -2.16 11.78
CA GLU A 13 16.26 -3.21 12.78
C GLU A 13 15.29 -4.35 12.55
N ASP A 14 14.02 -4.06 12.42
CA ASP A 14 12.98 -5.06 12.24
C ASP A 14 12.23 -4.90 10.94
N CYS A 15 12.69 -4.09 10.03
CA CYS A 15 11.93 -3.80 8.82
C CYS A 15 12.85 -3.39 7.68
N ILE A 16 12.25 -3.14 6.54
CA ILE A 16 12.92 -2.61 5.36
C ILE A 16 12.26 -1.30 5.03
N ARG A 17 13.05 -0.25 4.88
CA ARG A 17 12.53 1.06 4.52
C ARG A 17 12.77 1.31 3.05
N ILE A 18 11.72 1.70 2.34
CA ILE A 18 11.81 2.11 0.94
C ILE A 18 11.56 3.61 0.90
N THR A 19 12.44 4.34 0.25
CA THR A 19 12.34 5.80 0.13
C THR A 19 12.44 6.22 -1.32
N ARG A 20 11.61 7.19 -1.74
CA ARG A 20 11.73 7.80 -3.05
C ARG A 20 12.84 8.85 -2.99
N THR A 21 13.72 8.84 -3.98
CA THR A 21 14.87 9.75 -4.00
C THR A 21 14.77 10.81 -5.09
N ASP A 22 13.78 10.73 -5.96
CA ASP A 22 13.64 11.60 -7.12
C ASP A 22 12.60 12.71 -6.93
N VAL A 23 11.91 12.73 -5.80
CA VAL A 23 10.86 13.73 -5.56
C VAL A 23 11.15 14.47 -4.26
N ASP A 24 10.60 15.67 -4.15
CA ASP A 24 10.69 16.44 -2.93
C ASP A 24 9.69 15.89 -1.93
N GLY A 25 9.99 16.04 -0.68
CA GLY A 25 9.17 15.49 0.38
C GLY A 25 9.71 14.13 0.80
N ASP A 26 9.18 13.62 1.88
CA ASP A 26 9.70 12.38 2.47
C ASP A 26 8.75 11.25 2.17
N LEU A 27 8.74 10.78 0.93
CA LEU A 27 7.90 9.65 0.55
C LEU A 27 8.63 8.37 0.90
N HIS A 28 8.13 7.67 1.90
CA HIS A 28 8.74 6.40 2.32
C HIS A 28 7.70 5.47 2.92
N THR A 29 8.06 4.22 3.04
CA THR A 29 7.24 3.22 3.71
C THR A 29 8.14 2.17 4.36
N HIS A 30 7.60 1.46 5.34
CA HIS A 30 8.29 0.39 6.03
C HIS A 30 7.55 -0.92 5.80
N ILE A 31 8.29 -1.95 5.44
CA ILE A 31 7.71 -3.27 5.19
C ILE A 31 8.59 -4.33 5.83
N HIS A 32 8.14 -5.57 5.82
CA HIS A 32 8.85 -6.64 6.53
C HIS A 32 9.48 -7.70 5.62
N SER A 33 9.38 -7.54 4.31
CA SER A 33 9.86 -8.55 3.38
C SER A 33 10.58 -7.91 2.20
N LYS A 34 11.77 -8.39 1.89
CA LYS A 34 12.52 -7.90 0.74
C LYS A 34 11.77 -8.23 -0.57
N LYS A 35 11.15 -9.40 -0.62
CA LYS A 35 10.36 -9.78 -1.78
C LYS A 35 9.18 -8.84 -1.97
N LEU A 36 8.54 -8.45 -0.89
CA LEU A 36 7.45 -7.50 -0.95
C LEU A 36 7.91 -6.13 -1.41
N ALA A 37 9.14 -5.74 -1.03
CA ALA A 37 9.73 -4.48 -1.47
C ALA A 37 9.80 -4.42 -3.00
N GLU A 38 10.29 -5.49 -3.61
CA GLU A 38 10.40 -5.55 -5.06
C GLU A 38 9.02 -5.47 -5.71
N THR A 39 8.05 -6.17 -5.17
CA THR A 39 6.69 -6.14 -5.68
C THR A 39 6.11 -4.72 -5.61
N ILE A 40 6.28 -4.07 -4.48
CA ILE A 40 5.77 -2.71 -4.28
C ILE A 40 6.40 -1.74 -5.28
N ILE A 41 7.72 -1.79 -5.41
CA ILE A 41 8.45 -0.91 -6.32
C ILE A 41 7.99 -1.13 -7.76
N ASN A 42 7.88 -2.39 -8.16
CA ASN A 42 7.44 -2.72 -9.51
C ASN A 42 6.04 -2.20 -9.79
N ASN A 43 5.14 -2.33 -8.84
CA ASN A 43 3.77 -1.86 -9.02
C ASN A 43 3.69 -0.34 -9.10
N VAL A 44 4.46 0.35 -8.27
CA VAL A 44 4.49 1.82 -8.32
C VAL A 44 5.07 2.30 -9.64
N CYS A 45 6.14 1.68 -10.10
CA CYS A 45 6.77 2.06 -11.37
C CYS A 45 5.86 1.83 -12.57
N SER A 46 5.10 0.74 -12.56
CA SER A 46 4.21 0.41 -13.66
C SER A 46 2.79 0.93 -13.47
N GLU A 47 2.53 1.56 -12.34
CA GLU A 47 1.21 2.09 -11.97
C GLU A 47 0.15 1.01 -11.95
N LYS A 48 0.52 -0.17 -11.48
CA LYS A 48 -0.42 -1.28 -11.32
C LYS A 48 -0.97 -1.32 -9.92
N ILE A 49 -2.23 -1.72 -9.80
CA ILE A 49 -2.88 -1.93 -8.51
C ILE A 49 -3.44 -3.34 -8.51
N PRO A 50 -2.70 -4.32 -7.94
CA PRO A 50 -3.21 -5.68 -7.88
C PRO A 50 -4.37 -5.77 -6.90
N LEU A 51 -5.53 -6.15 -7.38
CA LEU A 51 -6.74 -6.13 -6.56
C LEU A 51 -6.75 -7.17 -5.46
N HIS A 52 -5.86 -8.16 -5.55
CA HIS A 52 -5.77 -9.19 -4.52
C HIS A 52 -4.74 -8.90 -3.45
N SER A 53 -4.06 -7.77 -3.55
CA SER A 53 -3.05 -7.42 -2.56
C SER A 53 -3.68 -7.05 -1.23
N HIS A 54 -2.94 -7.27 -0.16
CA HIS A 54 -3.37 -6.85 1.17
C HIS A 54 -3.46 -5.33 1.24
N SER A 55 -4.34 -4.85 2.09
CA SER A 55 -4.52 -3.40 2.27
C SER A 55 -3.23 -2.70 2.68
N ARG A 56 -2.42 -3.36 3.51
CA ARG A 56 -1.13 -2.79 3.91
C ARG A 56 -0.20 -2.59 2.72
N THR A 57 -0.22 -3.53 1.78
CA THR A 57 0.59 -3.42 0.56
C THR A 57 0.13 -2.24 -0.28
N LEU A 58 -1.18 -2.08 -0.43
CA LEU A 58 -1.74 -0.95 -1.16
C LEU A 58 -1.41 0.38 -0.48
N GLU A 59 -1.46 0.41 0.84
CA GLU A 59 -1.08 1.60 1.59
C GLU A 59 0.39 1.98 1.33
N SER A 60 1.27 0.98 1.33
CA SER A 60 2.69 1.22 1.07
C SER A 60 2.92 1.77 -0.33
N MET A 61 2.20 1.22 -1.32
CA MET A 61 2.29 1.72 -2.69
C MET A 61 1.84 3.18 -2.77
N LYS A 62 0.75 3.49 -2.07
CA LYS A 62 0.23 4.85 -2.02
C LYS A 62 1.26 5.83 -1.43
N ARG A 63 1.93 5.41 -0.38
CA ARG A 63 2.92 6.26 0.29
C ARG A 63 4.13 6.56 -0.56
N LEU A 64 4.43 5.70 -1.51
CA LEU A 64 5.58 5.89 -2.40
C LEU A 64 5.24 6.59 -3.70
N SER A 65 3.97 6.84 -3.96
CA SER A 65 3.56 7.43 -5.24
C SER A 65 3.37 8.93 -5.11
N ASP A 66 3.75 9.65 -6.16
CA ASP A 66 3.45 11.07 -6.30
C ASP A 66 2.38 11.29 -7.37
N ASN A 67 1.80 10.21 -7.90
CA ASN A 67 0.77 10.29 -8.93
C ASN A 67 -0.61 10.33 -8.26
N GLU A 68 -1.27 11.47 -8.33
CA GLU A 68 -2.54 11.65 -7.64
C GLU A 68 -3.64 10.72 -8.13
N LYS A 69 -3.66 10.38 -9.40
CA LYS A 69 -4.66 9.45 -9.93
C LYS A 69 -4.46 8.05 -9.35
N TYR A 70 -3.22 7.62 -9.26
CA TYR A 70 -2.88 6.33 -8.70
C TYR A 70 -3.26 6.27 -7.22
N ILE A 71 -2.91 7.31 -6.48
CA ILE A 71 -3.25 7.41 -5.06
C ILE A 71 -4.76 7.38 -4.87
N ARG A 72 -5.50 8.11 -5.69
CA ARG A 72 -6.95 8.16 -5.58
C ARG A 72 -7.58 6.79 -5.82
N LYS A 73 -7.09 6.06 -6.82
CA LYS A 73 -7.61 4.72 -7.12
C LYS A 73 -7.37 3.77 -5.95
N ILE A 74 -6.20 3.85 -5.35
CA ILE A 74 -5.90 3.01 -4.18
C ILE A 74 -6.82 3.38 -3.02
N ASN A 75 -7.02 4.67 -2.78
CA ASN A 75 -7.90 5.12 -1.71
C ASN A 75 -9.33 4.63 -1.90
N GLU A 76 -9.82 4.61 -3.14
CA GLU A 76 -11.15 4.10 -3.44
C GLU A 76 -11.28 2.63 -3.10
N ILE A 77 -10.26 1.85 -3.45
CA ILE A 77 -10.26 0.42 -3.14
C ILE A 77 -10.24 0.19 -1.63
N LEU A 78 -9.40 0.93 -0.93
CA LEU A 78 -9.28 0.80 0.51
C LEU A 78 -10.58 1.18 1.21
N GLU A 79 -11.25 2.21 0.71
CA GLU A 79 -12.52 2.65 1.29
C GLU A 79 -13.59 1.58 1.12
N VAL A 80 -13.68 0.98 -0.06
CA VAL A 80 -14.63 -0.09 -0.30
C VAL A 80 -14.37 -1.28 0.63
N ARG A 81 -13.10 -1.65 0.79
CA ARG A 81 -12.72 -2.76 1.69
C ARG A 81 -13.09 -2.46 3.13
N LYS A 82 -12.86 -1.23 3.56
CA LYS A 82 -13.17 -0.82 4.91
C LYS A 82 -14.65 -0.95 5.19
N GLN A 83 -15.49 -0.52 4.26
CA GLN A 83 -16.92 -0.63 4.42
C GLN A 83 -17.39 -2.07 4.48
N LYS A 84 -16.89 -2.91 3.59
CA LYS A 84 -17.26 -4.32 3.57
C LYS A 84 -16.76 -5.05 4.81
N GLY A 85 -15.55 -4.75 5.21
CA GLY A 85 -14.97 -5.37 6.38
C GLY A 85 -15.76 -5.05 7.65
N THR A 86 -16.16 -3.80 7.79
CA THR A 86 -16.95 -3.39 8.93
C THR A 86 -18.26 -4.17 9.01
N LYS A 87 -18.92 -4.32 7.88
CA LYS A 87 -20.17 -5.08 7.85
C LYS A 87 -19.97 -6.53 8.18
N GLN A 88 -18.91 -7.11 7.69
CA GLN A 88 -18.66 -8.53 7.90
C GLN A 88 -18.23 -8.86 9.31
N HIS A 89 -17.49 -7.97 9.94
CA HIS A 89 -16.97 -8.24 11.25
C HIS A 89 -18.00 -8.20 12.33
N TYR A 90 -19.10 -7.65 12.07
CA TYR A 90 -20.08 -7.65 13.08
C TYR A 90 -20.96 -8.76 13.05
N VAL A 91 -20.63 -9.57 12.54
CA VAL A 91 -21.35 -10.72 12.73
C VAL A 91 -21.33 -11.28 14.02
N ASN A 92 -20.97 -10.92 14.43
CA ASN A 92 -20.82 -11.37 15.34
C ASN A 92 -21.39 -11.57 15.89
N PRO A 93 -21.76 -11.73 16.11
CA PRO A 93 -22.24 -12.00 16.68
C PRO A 93 -22.96 -11.82 17.00
N GLY A 94 -23.53 -11.77 16.72
CA GLY A 94 -24.04 -11.59 16.91
C GLY A 94 -24.61 -11.13 16.96
N ILE A 95 -25.10 -11.01 16.72
CA ILE A 95 -25.43 -10.49 16.61
C ILE A 95 -25.85 -10.19 16.23
N LYS A 96 -26.00 -10.27 15.82
CA LYS A 96 -26.21 -9.92 15.23
C LYS A 96 -26.41 -9.63 14.83
N LYS A 97 -26.90 -9.59 14.56
CA LYS A 97 -26.98 -9.28 14.04
C LYS A 97 -26.97 -8.79 13.73
N SER A 98 -27.36 -8.63 13.53
CA SER A 98 -27.15 -8.27 13.19
C SER A 98 -26.88 -8.02 12.90
N PHE A 99 -27.03 -8.02 12.66
CA PHE A 99 -26.50 -7.93 12.39
C PHE A 99 -26.42 -7.82 12.06
#